data_7227cc9851c0299f3a45f00331e90dee
#
_entry.id   7227cc9851c0299f3a45f00331e90dee
#
_cell.length_a   1.000
_cell.length_b   1.000
_cell.length_c   1.000
_cell.angle_alpha   90.00
_cell.angle_beta   90.00
_cell.angle_gamma   90.00
#
_symmetry.space_group_name_H-M   'P 1'
#
loop_
_entity.id
_entity.type
_entity.pdbx_description
1 polymer ?
#
loop_
_entity_poly.entity_id
_entity_poly.type
_entity_poly.pdbx_seq_one_letter_code
_entity_poly.pdbx_strand_id
1 'polypeptide(L)'
;MLDWSLAVDGVRALVFAVAHLFGNSVGSGILAVSVLVRLALLPLTLRAARRAMQHQARVAALKPELERLKRKFGDDRAGLAEATMTLYRERGIGVVPQGTVVSTLVQLPVGAALYQAFARGLGPKLSFIWVGDLARPDAILAGVAASLAGLAAGLGTTSSHRSAVAISATITLIIAWRLSASVALYWIASSGVGAAQALVLRRERVVLGAN
;
A
#
# COMPACT_ATOMS: atom_id res chain seq x y z
N MET A 1 9.25 23.68 13.69
CA MET A 1 8.25 22.73 13.22
C MET A 1 8.21 22.87 11.71
N LEU A 2 8.47 21.81 10.96
CA LEU A 2 8.23 21.81 9.51
C LEU A 2 6.73 22.07 9.34
N ASP A 3 6.43 23.21 8.71
CA ASP A 3 5.04 23.59 8.51
C ASP A 3 4.41 22.60 7.53
N TRP A 4 3.40 21.86 7.97
CA TRP A 4 2.76 20.83 7.14
C TRP A 4 2.22 21.41 5.83
N SER A 5 1.84 22.70 5.83
CA SER A 5 1.43 23.42 4.64
C SER A 5 2.54 23.49 3.59
N LEU A 6 3.79 23.72 4.01
CA LEU A 6 4.95 23.77 3.10
C LEU A 6 5.17 22.43 2.39
N ALA A 7 4.94 21.30 3.08
CA ALA A 7 5.04 19.99 2.46
C ALA A 7 3.95 19.78 1.38
N VAL A 8 2.72 20.18 1.68
CA VAL A 8 1.59 20.11 0.74
C VAL A 8 1.82 21.03 -0.46
N ASP A 9 2.25 22.25 -0.24
CA ASP A 9 2.50 23.22 -1.30
C ASP A 9 3.72 22.84 -2.14
N GLY A 10 4.75 22.24 -1.53
CA GLY A 10 5.89 21.66 -2.23
C GLY A 10 5.48 20.53 -3.17
N VAL A 11 4.58 19.64 -2.74
CA VAL A 11 4.02 18.59 -3.60
C VAL A 11 3.24 19.20 -4.77
N ARG A 12 2.43 20.22 -4.54
CA ARG A 12 1.68 20.91 -5.60
C ARG A 12 2.61 21.55 -6.62
N ALA A 13 3.59 22.31 -6.14
CA ALA A 13 4.58 22.97 -6.99
C ALA A 13 5.33 21.92 -7.86
N LEU A 14 5.71 20.80 -7.28
CA LEU A 14 6.36 19.70 -7.99
C LEU A 14 5.45 19.10 -9.08
N VAL A 15 4.15 18.89 -8.76
CA VAL A 15 3.18 18.38 -9.75
C VAL A 15 3.05 19.35 -10.93
N PHE A 16 2.93 20.65 -10.69
CA PHE A 16 2.85 21.63 -11.77
C PHE A 16 4.15 21.72 -12.57
N ALA A 17 5.30 21.71 -11.92
CA ALA A 17 6.59 21.71 -12.60
C ALA A 17 6.75 20.49 -13.51
N VAL A 18 6.39 19.31 -13.02
CA VAL A 18 6.44 18.08 -13.82
C VAL A 18 5.38 18.07 -14.93
N ALA A 19 4.18 18.62 -14.67
CA ALA A 19 3.11 18.73 -15.66
C ALA A 19 3.56 19.52 -16.91
N HIS A 20 4.40 20.56 -16.74
CA HIS A 20 4.98 21.31 -17.86
C HIS A 20 5.75 20.41 -18.83
N LEU A 21 6.43 19.38 -18.34
CA LEU A 21 7.15 18.41 -19.19
C LEU A 21 6.22 17.53 -20.03
N PHE A 22 4.95 17.44 -19.64
CA PHE A 22 3.91 16.65 -20.31
C PHE A 22 2.82 17.54 -20.94
N GLY A 23 3.21 18.66 -21.53
CA GLY A 23 2.28 19.55 -22.24
C GLY A 23 1.23 20.20 -21.32
N ASN A 24 1.61 20.54 -20.10
CA ASN A 24 0.72 21.10 -19.06
C ASN A 24 -0.38 20.13 -18.57
N SER A 25 -0.24 18.83 -18.80
CA SER A 25 -1.17 17.82 -18.33
C SER A 25 -0.96 17.56 -16.82
N VAL A 26 -1.81 18.13 -15.98
CA VAL A 26 -1.73 17.96 -14.53
C VAL A 26 -1.95 16.50 -14.11
N GLY A 27 -2.84 15.76 -14.78
CA GLY A 27 -3.02 14.33 -14.52
C GLY A 27 -1.74 13.52 -14.77
N SER A 28 -0.99 13.82 -15.85
CA SER A 28 0.33 13.24 -16.09
C SER A 28 1.33 13.64 -15.01
N GLY A 29 1.30 14.89 -14.55
CA GLY A 29 2.11 15.38 -13.43
C GLY A 29 1.85 14.62 -12.14
N ILE A 30 0.57 14.38 -11.79
CA ILE A 30 0.17 13.58 -10.63
C ILE A 30 0.74 12.17 -10.72
N LEU A 31 0.56 11.48 -11.86
CA LEU A 31 1.07 10.13 -12.09
C LEU A 31 2.59 10.08 -11.95
N ALA A 32 3.30 10.98 -12.65
CA ALA A 32 4.76 11.02 -12.65
C ALA A 32 5.33 11.31 -11.25
N VAL A 33 4.82 12.32 -10.55
CA VAL A 33 5.26 12.63 -9.17
C VAL A 33 4.97 11.47 -8.23
N SER A 34 3.80 10.84 -8.35
CA SER A 34 3.44 9.69 -7.51
C SER A 34 4.38 8.51 -7.74
N VAL A 35 4.74 8.23 -9.00
CA VAL A 35 5.73 7.20 -9.34
C VAL A 35 7.11 7.57 -8.81
N LEU A 36 7.57 8.81 -9.00
CA LEU A 36 8.88 9.27 -8.55
C LEU A 36 9.03 9.14 -7.02
N VAL A 37 8.03 9.58 -6.25
CA VAL A 37 8.01 9.43 -4.80
C VAL A 37 8.07 7.95 -4.41
N ARG A 38 7.31 7.10 -5.08
CA ARG A 38 7.32 5.64 -4.84
C ARG A 38 8.67 5.02 -5.17
N LEU A 39 9.30 5.42 -6.26
CA LEU A 39 10.63 4.94 -6.64
C LEU A 39 11.70 5.42 -5.65
N ALA A 40 11.63 6.67 -5.19
CA ALA A 40 12.52 7.18 -4.16
C ALA A 40 12.41 6.39 -2.83
N LEU A 41 11.19 5.98 -2.46
CA LEU A 41 10.92 5.16 -1.27
C LEU A 41 11.13 3.66 -1.51
N LEU A 42 11.38 3.22 -2.76
CA LEU A 42 11.47 1.81 -3.11
C LEU A 42 12.54 1.05 -2.30
N PRO A 43 13.78 1.55 -2.10
CA PRO A 43 14.77 0.82 -1.34
C PRO A 43 14.35 0.60 0.12
N LEU A 44 13.66 1.57 0.71
CA LEU A 44 13.15 1.46 2.08
C LEU A 44 11.99 0.46 2.16
N THR A 45 11.03 0.56 1.24
CA THR A 45 9.87 -0.33 1.20
C THR A 45 10.24 -1.77 0.84
N LEU A 46 11.23 -2.00 -0.02
CA LEU A 46 11.76 -3.33 -0.30
C LEU A 46 12.42 -3.96 0.95
N ARG A 47 13.25 -3.19 1.67
CA ARG A 47 13.84 -3.68 2.93
C ARG A 47 12.77 -4.04 3.96
N ALA A 48 11.77 -3.18 4.12
CA ALA A 48 10.64 -3.43 5.01
C ALA A 48 9.85 -4.68 4.60
N ALA A 49 9.57 -4.84 3.31
CA ALA A 49 8.86 -6.00 2.78
C ALA A 49 9.64 -7.31 2.96
N ARG A 50 10.97 -7.31 2.73
CA ARG A 50 11.82 -8.49 3.01
C ARG A 50 11.80 -8.88 4.49
N ARG A 51 11.85 -7.91 5.41
CA ARG A 51 11.72 -8.17 6.86
C ARG A 51 10.33 -8.74 7.20
N ALA A 52 9.27 -8.22 6.61
CA ALA A 52 7.92 -8.74 6.80
C ALA A 52 7.80 -10.19 6.28
N MET A 53 8.41 -10.52 5.14
CA MET A 53 8.46 -11.89 4.62
C MET A 53 9.20 -12.85 5.57
N GLN A 54 10.37 -12.45 6.09
CA GLN A 54 11.11 -13.26 7.06
C GLN A 54 10.30 -13.50 8.34
N HIS A 55 9.60 -12.47 8.82
CA HIS A 55 8.69 -12.61 9.95
C HIS A 55 7.55 -13.59 9.65
N GLN A 56 6.89 -13.48 8.48
CA GLN A 56 5.85 -14.42 8.06
C GLN A 56 6.36 -15.87 7.98
N ALA A 57 7.57 -16.08 7.47
CA ALA A 57 8.19 -17.40 7.43
C ALA A 57 8.41 -17.98 8.83
N ARG A 58 8.89 -17.15 9.79
CA ARG A 58 9.04 -17.57 11.19
C ARG A 58 7.70 -17.93 11.84
N VAL A 59 6.65 -17.13 11.61
CA VAL A 59 5.29 -17.43 12.09
C VAL A 59 4.74 -18.70 11.45
N ALA A 60 4.97 -18.91 10.16
CA ALA A 60 4.54 -20.11 9.44
C ALA A 60 5.22 -21.38 10.01
N ALA A 61 6.48 -21.29 10.41
CA ALA A 61 7.17 -22.42 11.04
C ALA A 61 6.56 -22.82 12.39
N LEU A 62 5.87 -21.89 13.09
CA LEU A 62 5.16 -22.19 14.33
C LEU A 62 3.74 -22.76 14.13
N LYS A 63 3.29 -22.90 12.89
CA LYS A 63 1.93 -23.40 12.60
C LYS A 63 1.59 -24.72 13.31
N PRO A 64 2.46 -25.75 13.35
CA PRO A 64 2.16 -26.98 14.06
C PRO A 64 2.01 -26.79 15.57
N GLU A 65 2.78 -25.90 16.18
CA GLU A 65 2.68 -25.59 17.61
C GLU A 65 1.38 -24.81 17.91
N LEU A 66 1.03 -23.86 17.06
CA LEU A 66 -0.23 -23.11 17.16
C LEU A 66 -1.46 -24.02 16.99
N GLU A 67 -1.40 -25.01 16.11
CA GLU A 67 -2.47 -25.99 15.97
C GLU A 67 -2.61 -26.90 17.21
N ARG A 68 -1.50 -27.26 17.83
CA ARG A 68 -1.52 -27.99 19.13
C ARG A 68 -2.15 -27.15 20.22
N LEU A 69 -1.81 -25.85 20.33
CA LEU A 69 -2.44 -24.93 21.29
C LEU A 69 -3.94 -24.81 21.05
N LYS A 70 -4.37 -24.64 19.78
CA LYS A 70 -5.80 -24.58 19.44
C LYS A 70 -6.55 -25.85 19.89
N ARG A 71 -5.97 -27.02 19.69
CA ARG A 71 -6.58 -28.28 20.17
C ARG A 71 -6.62 -28.37 21.69
N LYS A 72 -5.58 -27.87 22.38
CA LYS A 72 -5.48 -27.92 23.85
C LYS A 72 -6.50 -27.01 24.52
N PHE A 73 -6.68 -25.79 24.00
CA PHE A 73 -7.55 -24.78 24.62
C PHE A 73 -8.99 -24.82 24.10
N GLY A 74 -9.27 -25.49 22.96
CA GLY A 74 -10.62 -25.61 22.40
C GLY A 74 -11.34 -24.27 22.28
N ASP A 75 -12.42 -24.10 23.04
CA ASP A 75 -13.25 -22.89 23.04
C ASP A 75 -12.74 -21.78 23.99
N ASP A 76 -11.73 -22.06 24.81
CA ASP A 76 -11.11 -21.05 25.67
C ASP A 76 -10.24 -20.08 24.86
N ARG A 77 -10.90 -19.04 24.36
CA ARG A 77 -10.24 -18.00 23.54
C ARG A 77 -9.21 -17.18 24.31
N ALA A 78 -9.46 -16.94 25.61
CA ALA A 78 -8.56 -16.15 26.45
C ALA A 78 -7.27 -16.92 26.74
N GLY A 79 -7.37 -18.17 27.17
CA GLY A 79 -6.22 -19.06 27.38
C GLY A 79 -5.42 -19.31 26.10
N LEU A 80 -6.10 -19.48 24.94
CA LEU A 80 -5.41 -19.63 23.65
C LEU A 80 -4.64 -18.38 23.27
N ALA A 81 -5.21 -17.18 23.48
CA ALA A 81 -4.54 -15.92 23.18
C ALA A 81 -3.29 -15.73 24.04
N GLU A 82 -3.38 -16.00 25.34
CA GLU A 82 -2.26 -15.90 26.30
C GLU A 82 -1.15 -16.91 25.95
N ALA A 83 -1.51 -18.18 25.70
CA ALA A 83 -0.56 -19.20 25.30
C ALA A 83 0.13 -18.88 23.95
N THR A 84 -0.61 -18.31 22.99
CA THR A 84 -0.05 -17.87 21.71
C THR A 84 0.93 -16.71 21.91
N MET A 85 0.59 -15.73 22.75
CA MET A 85 1.49 -14.62 23.08
C MET A 85 2.78 -15.11 23.75
N THR A 86 2.65 -16.05 24.69
CA THR A 86 3.78 -16.67 25.39
C THR A 86 4.69 -17.39 24.39
N LEU A 87 4.12 -18.21 23.50
CA LEU A 87 4.87 -18.90 22.45
C LEU A 87 5.64 -17.92 21.55
N TYR A 88 5.00 -16.83 21.11
CA TYR A 88 5.67 -15.82 20.30
C TYR A 88 6.81 -15.14 21.04
N ARG A 89 6.63 -14.85 22.33
CA ARG A 89 7.67 -14.25 23.18
C ARG A 89 8.86 -15.21 23.38
N GLU A 90 8.62 -16.47 23.66
CA GLU A 90 9.65 -17.52 23.82
C GLU A 90 10.47 -17.71 22.54
N ARG A 91 9.82 -17.58 21.38
CA ARG A 91 10.47 -17.69 20.06
C ARG A 91 11.06 -16.39 19.54
N GLY A 92 10.99 -15.30 20.32
CA GLY A 92 11.50 -13.98 19.91
C GLY A 92 10.77 -13.40 18.71
N ILE A 93 9.49 -13.76 18.50
CA ILE A 93 8.68 -13.30 17.38
C ILE A 93 7.77 -12.18 17.87
N GLY A 94 7.97 -10.97 17.35
CA GLY A 94 7.06 -9.86 17.63
C GLY A 94 5.67 -10.11 17.06
N VAL A 95 4.62 -9.70 17.76
CA VAL A 95 3.21 -9.85 17.32
C VAL A 95 2.98 -9.09 16.01
N VAL A 96 3.62 -7.93 15.85
CA VAL A 96 3.53 -7.12 14.64
C VAL A 96 4.88 -7.13 13.92
N PRO A 97 4.91 -7.38 12.60
CA PRO A 97 6.14 -7.32 11.82
C PRO A 97 6.72 -5.90 11.85
N GLN A 98 7.93 -5.74 12.37
CA GLN A 98 8.61 -4.42 12.42
C GLN A 98 8.69 -3.76 11.04
N GLY A 99 8.87 -4.55 9.97
CA GLY A 99 8.87 -4.05 8.59
C GLY A 99 7.54 -3.39 8.20
N THR A 100 6.41 -3.92 8.66
CA THR A 100 5.08 -3.35 8.40
C THR A 100 4.92 -2.02 9.13
N VAL A 101 5.32 -1.95 10.40
CA VAL A 101 5.24 -0.71 11.20
C VAL A 101 6.06 0.40 10.55
N VAL A 102 7.32 0.13 10.21
CA VAL A 102 8.21 1.11 9.57
C VAL A 102 7.64 1.58 8.23
N SER A 103 7.17 0.64 7.40
CA SER A 103 6.57 0.97 6.10
C SER A 103 5.34 1.86 6.26
N THR A 104 4.47 1.56 7.22
CA THR A 104 3.26 2.34 7.49
C THR A 104 3.60 3.74 8.01
N LEU A 105 4.52 3.84 8.98
CA LEU A 105 4.95 5.13 9.53
C LEU A 105 5.55 6.06 8.49
N VAL A 106 6.29 5.54 7.51
CA VAL A 106 6.86 6.34 6.42
C VAL A 106 5.79 6.68 5.37
N GLN A 107 4.91 5.75 5.04
CA GLN A 107 3.92 5.96 3.99
C GLN A 107 2.75 6.85 4.42
N LEU A 108 2.36 6.85 5.69
CA LEU A 108 1.24 7.65 6.18
C LEU A 108 1.46 9.16 5.97
N PRO A 109 2.57 9.80 6.38
CA PRO A 109 2.78 11.22 6.15
C PRO A 109 2.87 11.57 4.66
N VAL A 110 3.58 10.75 3.88
CA VAL A 110 3.71 10.97 2.43
C VAL A 110 2.35 10.85 1.74
N GLY A 111 1.60 9.80 2.05
CA GLY A 111 0.25 9.60 1.53
C GLY A 111 -0.71 10.73 1.94
N ALA A 112 -0.61 11.20 3.18
CA ALA A 112 -1.43 12.30 3.68
C ALA A 112 -1.09 13.64 2.99
N ALA A 113 0.19 13.92 2.73
CA ALA A 113 0.62 15.12 2.01
C ALA A 113 0.13 15.10 0.55
N LEU A 114 0.31 13.97 -0.13
CA LEU A 114 -0.19 13.77 -1.51
C LEU A 114 -1.72 13.85 -1.55
N TYR A 115 -2.41 13.19 -0.63
CA TYR A 115 -3.86 13.26 -0.51
C TYR A 115 -4.34 14.70 -0.32
N GLN A 116 -3.77 15.45 0.63
CA GLN A 116 -4.18 16.83 0.87
C GLN A 116 -3.84 17.77 -0.30
N ALA A 117 -2.70 17.54 -0.97
CA ALA A 117 -2.34 18.28 -2.18
C ALA A 117 -3.40 18.11 -3.29
N PHE A 118 -3.95 16.90 -3.43
CA PHE A 118 -4.87 16.57 -4.51
C PHE A 118 -6.34 16.74 -4.13
N ALA A 119 -6.74 16.44 -2.87
CA ALA A 119 -8.12 16.50 -2.42
C ALA A 119 -8.68 17.93 -2.38
N ARG A 120 -7.84 18.94 -2.14
CA ARG A 120 -8.24 20.36 -2.17
C ARG A 120 -8.33 20.95 -3.57
N GLY A 121 -8.14 20.11 -4.60
CA GLY A 121 -8.09 20.51 -6.00
C GLY A 121 -6.77 21.23 -6.36
N LEU A 122 -6.33 21.00 -7.58
CA LEU A 122 -5.11 21.61 -8.15
C LEU A 122 -5.43 22.84 -9.00
N GLY A 123 -6.69 23.25 -9.02
CA GLY A 123 -7.21 24.38 -9.82
C GLY A 123 -8.54 24.05 -10.48
N PRO A 124 -9.21 25.03 -11.08
CA PRO A 124 -10.51 24.84 -11.70
C PRO A 124 -10.41 24.04 -13.01
N LYS A 125 -11.30 23.05 -13.17
CA LYS A 125 -11.52 22.28 -14.41
C LYS A 125 -10.25 21.68 -15.06
N LEU A 126 -9.40 21.04 -14.29
CA LEU A 126 -8.29 20.29 -14.82
C LEU A 126 -8.77 18.97 -15.41
N SER A 127 -8.55 18.77 -16.70
CA SER A 127 -8.92 17.54 -17.41
C SER A 127 -7.74 16.59 -17.59
N PHE A 128 -8.02 15.29 -17.72
CA PHE A 128 -7.03 14.28 -18.03
C PHE A 128 -7.66 13.12 -18.82
N ILE A 129 -7.19 12.91 -20.03
CA ILE A 129 -7.68 11.90 -20.98
C ILE A 129 -9.22 12.04 -21.14
N TRP A 130 -10.02 11.14 -20.54
CA TRP A 130 -11.49 11.18 -20.56
C TRP A 130 -12.11 11.89 -19.35
N VAL A 131 -11.31 12.21 -18.33
CA VAL A 131 -11.80 12.86 -17.11
C VAL A 131 -11.88 14.35 -17.33
N GLY A 132 -13.10 14.89 -17.37
CA GLY A 132 -13.33 16.32 -17.61
C GLY A 132 -13.00 17.22 -16.43
N ASP A 133 -12.94 16.67 -15.21
CA ASP A 133 -12.62 17.40 -14.00
C ASP A 133 -11.95 16.48 -12.96
N LEU A 134 -10.68 16.68 -12.75
CA LEU A 134 -9.88 15.90 -11.78
C LEU A 134 -10.30 16.12 -10.31
N ALA A 135 -11.08 17.15 -10.02
CA ALA A 135 -11.61 17.38 -8.68
C ALA A 135 -12.83 16.51 -8.36
N ARG A 136 -13.46 15.91 -9.38
CA ARG A 136 -14.63 15.05 -9.22
C ARG A 136 -14.25 13.57 -9.19
N PRO A 137 -15.07 12.71 -8.55
CA PRO A 137 -14.90 11.27 -8.64
C PRO A 137 -15.11 10.76 -10.08
N ASP A 138 -14.32 9.76 -10.46
CA ASP A 138 -14.46 9.06 -11.74
C ASP A 138 -14.52 7.54 -11.50
N ALA A 139 -15.60 6.91 -11.98
CA ALA A 139 -15.87 5.49 -11.76
C ALA A 139 -14.85 4.57 -12.43
N ILE A 140 -14.36 4.95 -13.62
CA ILE A 140 -13.40 4.15 -14.38
C ILE A 140 -12.06 4.16 -13.64
N LEU A 141 -11.58 5.34 -13.23
CA LEU A 141 -10.36 5.45 -12.43
C LEU A 141 -10.47 4.71 -11.09
N ALA A 142 -11.62 4.77 -10.42
CA ALA A 142 -11.87 4.02 -9.20
C ALA A 142 -11.77 2.50 -9.44
N GLY A 143 -12.35 2.00 -10.53
CA GLY A 143 -12.26 0.60 -10.93
C GLY A 143 -10.84 0.15 -11.26
N VAL A 144 -10.08 0.98 -11.99
CA VAL A 144 -8.66 0.70 -12.32
C VAL A 144 -7.81 0.70 -11.04
N ALA A 145 -8.00 1.67 -10.15
CA ALA A 145 -7.29 1.73 -8.86
C ALA A 145 -7.57 0.48 -8.00
N ALA A 146 -8.84 0.06 -7.91
CA ALA A 146 -9.26 -1.13 -7.18
C ALA A 146 -8.65 -2.41 -7.76
N SER A 147 -8.66 -2.55 -9.09
CA SER A 147 -8.07 -3.71 -9.77
C SER A 147 -6.57 -3.82 -9.52
N LEU A 148 -5.83 -2.72 -9.63
CA LEU A 148 -4.40 -2.68 -9.36
C LEU A 148 -4.08 -2.92 -7.87
N ALA A 149 -4.88 -2.38 -6.95
CA ALA A 149 -4.72 -2.63 -5.53
C ALA A 149 -4.96 -4.09 -5.17
N GLY A 150 -5.99 -4.71 -5.74
CA GLY A 150 -6.26 -6.14 -5.60
C GLY A 150 -5.13 -6.99 -6.15
N LEU A 151 -4.62 -6.66 -7.35
CA LEU A 151 -3.48 -7.35 -7.96
C LEU A 151 -2.22 -7.24 -7.07
N ALA A 152 -1.89 -6.05 -6.61
CA ALA A 152 -0.74 -5.83 -5.72
C ALA A 152 -0.86 -6.65 -4.42
N ALA A 153 -2.05 -6.66 -3.80
CA ALA A 153 -2.33 -7.46 -2.61
C ALA A 153 -2.18 -8.96 -2.89
N GLY A 154 -2.72 -9.44 -4.00
CA GLY A 154 -2.62 -10.84 -4.41
C GLY A 154 -1.20 -11.31 -4.66
N LEU A 155 -0.37 -10.47 -5.29
CA LEU A 155 1.04 -10.77 -5.53
C LEU A 155 1.88 -10.76 -4.25
N GLY A 156 1.48 -9.98 -3.24
CA GLY A 156 2.19 -9.83 -1.97
C GLY A 156 1.93 -10.93 -0.95
N THR A 157 0.85 -11.70 -1.09
CA THR A 157 0.42 -12.70 -0.09
C THR A 157 0.81 -14.13 -0.46
N THR A 158 1.07 -14.95 0.58
CA THR A 158 1.41 -16.37 0.43
C THR A 158 0.25 -17.31 0.76
N SER A 159 -0.73 -16.91 1.57
CA SER A 159 -1.66 -17.87 2.17
C SER A 159 -3.13 -17.73 1.76
N SER A 160 -3.64 -16.58 1.47
CA SER A 160 -5.07 -16.42 1.11
C SER A 160 -5.24 -15.42 -0.03
N HIS A 161 -4.78 -15.83 -1.20
CA HIS A 161 -4.73 -14.98 -2.38
C HIS A 161 -6.08 -14.34 -2.74
N ARG A 162 -7.15 -15.14 -2.78
CA ARG A 162 -8.48 -14.65 -3.21
C ARG A 162 -9.10 -13.64 -2.24
N SER A 163 -9.03 -13.91 -0.94
CA SER A 163 -9.59 -13.00 0.06
C SER A 163 -8.80 -11.69 0.16
N ALA A 164 -7.47 -11.74 0.10
CA ALA A 164 -6.64 -10.54 0.10
C ALA A 164 -6.92 -9.65 -1.12
N VAL A 165 -7.06 -10.25 -2.31
CA VAL A 165 -7.45 -9.56 -3.55
C VAL A 165 -8.82 -8.91 -3.39
N ALA A 166 -9.82 -9.69 -2.98
CA ALA A 166 -11.19 -9.20 -2.85
C ALA A 166 -11.31 -8.07 -1.83
N ILE A 167 -10.74 -8.25 -0.63
CA ILE A 167 -10.79 -7.24 0.43
C ILE A 167 -10.09 -5.95 -0.02
N SER A 168 -8.87 -6.05 -0.57
CA SER A 168 -8.12 -4.89 -1.02
C SER A 168 -8.83 -4.16 -2.15
N ALA A 169 -9.32 -4.88 -3.16
CA ALA A 169 -10.05 -4.30 -4.28
C ALA A 169 -11.36 -3.62 -3.81
N THR A 170 -12.14 -4.28 -2.95
CA THR A 170 -13.42 -3.75 -2.46
C THR A 170 -13.22 -2.49 -1.63
N ILE A 171 -12.27 -2.50 -0.67
CA ILE A 171 -11.96 -1.32 0.14
C ILE A 171 -11.50 -0.17 -0.74
N THR A 172 -10.58 -0.44 -1.68
CA THR A 172 -10.07 0.58 -2.59
C THR A 172 -11.18 1.14 -3.47
N LEU A 173 -12.07 0.30 -4.00
CA LEU A 173 -13.20 0.74 -4.82
C LEU A 173 -14.14 1.67 -4.03
N ILE A 174 -14.55 1.26 -2.82
CA ILE A 174 -15.47 2.05 -1.97
C ILE A 174 -14.86 3.43 -1.67
N ILE A 175 -13.57 3.48 -1.35
CA ILE A 175 -12.90 4.73 -1.02
C ILE A 175 -12.68 5.58 -2.29
N ALA A 176 -12.15 5.01 -3.36
CA ALA A 176 -11.87 5.73 -4.60
C ALA A 176 -13.13 6.27 -5.28
N TRP A 177 -14.28 5.59 -5.12
CA TRP A 177 -15.57 6.06 -5.61
C TRP A 177 -16.03 7.37 -4.95
N ARG A 178 -15.58 7.65 -3.74
CA ARG A 178 -15.94 8.87 -2.98
C ARG A 178 -14.91 9.99 -3.11
N LEU A 179 -13.73 9.67 -3.60
CA LEU A 179 -12.62 10.61 -3.70
C LEU A 179 -12.46 11.18 -5.11
N SER A 180 -11.75 12.31 -5.21
CA SER A 180 -11.46 12.95 -6.49
C SER A 180 -10.64 12.03 -7.43
N ALA A 181 -10.80 12.23 -8.73
CA ALA A 181 -10.02 11.52 -9.75
C ALA A 181 -8.50 11.73 -9.58
N SER A 182 -8.08 12.88 -9.07
CA SER A 182 -6.67 13.15 -8.72
C SER A 182 -6.11 12.13 -7.72
N VAL A 183 -6.90 11.79 -6.69
CA VAL A 183 -6.52 10.81 -5.68
C VAL A 183 -6.55 9.40 -6.26
N ALA A 184 -7.50 9.09 -7.14
CA ALA A 184 -7.54 7.81 -7.83
C ALA A 184 -6.30 7.62 -8.72
N LEU A 185 -5.84 8.65 -9.44
CA LEU A 185 -4.60 8.63 -10.21
C LEU A 185 -3.37 8.33 -9.33
N TYR A 186 -3.28 9.00 -8.19
CA TYR A 186 -2.24 8.68 -7.20
C TYR A 186 -2.28 7.21 -6.77
N TRP A 187 -3.47 6.67 -6.49
CA TRP A 187 -3.62 5.27 -6.11
C TRP A 187 -3.26 4.30 -7.23
N ILE A 188 -3.62 4.61 -8.46
CA ILE A 188 -3.22 3.83 -9.65
C ILE A 188 -1.69 3.75 -9.74
N ALA A 189 -1.00 4.88 -9.70
CA ALA A 189 0.46 4.94 -9.72
C ALA A 189 1.09 4.16 -8.55
N SER A 190 0.57 4.39 -7.34
CA SER A 190 1.04 3.77 -6.11
C SER A 190 0.86 2.25 -6.11
N SER A 191 -0.30 1.77 -6.53
CA SER A 191 -0.61 0.33 -6.63
C SER A 191 0.17 -0.34 -7.75
N GLY A 192 0.39 0.36 -8.88
CA GLY A 192 1.21 -0.14 -9.97
C GLY A 192 2.65 -0.40 -9.55
N VAL A 193 3.29 0.57 -8.88
CA VAL A 193 4.63 0.38 -8.30
C VAL A 193 4.63 -0.72 -7.24
N GLY A 194 3.59 -0.78 -6.40
CA GLY A 194 3.42 -1.85 -5.41
C GLY A 194 3.32 -3.24 -6.02
N ALA A 195 2.58 -3.39 -7.13
CA ALA A 195 2.49 -4.64 -7.88
C ALA A 195 3.84 -5.04 -8.48
N ALA A 196 4.56 -4.09 -9.09
CA ALA A 196 5.92 -4.33 -9.61
C ALA A 196 6.88 -4.77 -8.50
N GLN A 197 6.85 -4.10 -7.35
CA GLN A 197 7.63 -4.49 -6.17
C GLN A 197 7.29 -5.91 -5.71
N ALA A 198 6.00 -6.27 -5.65
CA ALA A 198 5.55 -7.59 -5.25
C ALA A 198 6.04 -8.68 -6.22
N LEU A 199 6.09 -8.39 -7.54
CA LEU A 199 6.64 -9.30 -8.55
C LEU A 199 8.14 -9.53 -8.35
N VAL A 200 8.92 -8.49 -8.06
CA VAL A 200 10.36 -8.61 -7.76
C VAL A 200 10.57 -9.52 -6.54
N LEU A 201 9.85 -9.25 -5.45
CA LEU A 201 9.94 -10.06 -4.23
C LEU A 201 9.49 -11.51 -4.44
N ARG A 202 8.48 -11.74 -5.29
CA ARG A 202 8.04 -13.09 -5.62
C ARG A 202 9.12 -13.88 -6.38
N ARG A 203 9.82 -13.23 -7.31
CA ARG A 203 10.96 -13.87 -8.01
C ARG A 203 12.09 -14.22 -7.05
N GLU A 204 12.42 -13.33 -6.11
CA GLU A 204 13.42 -13.60 -5.09
C GLU A 204 13.05 -14.82 -4.23
N ARG A 205 11.78 -14.98 -3.85
CA ARG A 205 11.30 -16.17 -3.10
C ARG A 205 11.52 -17.47 -3.86
N VAL A 206 11.18 -17.50 -5.14
CA VAL A 206 11.34 -18.70 -5.99
C VAL A 206 12.82 -19.07 -6.12
N VAL A 207 13.68 -18.10 -6.32
CA VAL A 207 15.14 -18.33 -6.45
C VAL A 207 15.76 -18.84 -5.15
N LEU A 208 15.26 -18.38 -4.00
CA LEU A 208 15.78 -18.80 -2.68
C LEU A 208 15.17 -20.13 -2.17
N GLY A 209 14.33 -20.82 -2.97
CA GLY A 209 13.73 -22.10 -2.59
C GLY A 209 12.74 -22.02 -1.42
N ALA A 210 12.28 -20.84 -1.08
CA ALA A 210 11.29 -20.62 -0.02
C ALA A 210 9.87 -20.76 -0.62
N ASN A 211 9.43 -22.01 -0.81
CA ASN A 211 8.02 -22.34 -1.11
C ASN A 211 7.23 -22.56 0.18
#